data_d738bc1d31cb69698d540c2263e8a35c
#
_entry.id   d738bc1d31cb69698d540c2263e8a35c
#
_cell.length_a   1.000
_cell.length_b   1.000
_cell.length_c   1.000
_cell.angle_alpha   90.00
_cell.angle_beta   90.00
_cell.angle_gamma   90.00
#
_symmetry.space_group_name_H-M   'P 1'
#
loop_
_entity.id
_entity.type
_entity.pdbx_description
1 polymer ?
#
loop_
_entity_poly.entity_id
_entity_poly.type
_entity_poly.pdbx_seq_one_letter_code
_entity_poly.pdbx_strand_id
1 'polypeptide(L)'
;VTFVEPCAGAGNLVAHLCSFGFLCAFARDLRDGFDALTCDPNTFQGADAVVTNPPWTRVVLHPMIERFSDILPTWLLFDADWAHTKQAAPYLDYCSHIVAVGRLKWIPGTKHQAKDSCAWHRFDRRHSGGPHFIGRPSNHIAKSYVEAAQ
;
A
#
# COMPACT_ATOMS: atom_id res chain seq x y z
N VAL A 1 -5.42 -12.73 -7.64
CA VAL A 1 -5.52 -12.03 -6.34
C VAL A 1 -6.56 -10.93 -6.47
N THR A 2 -7.52 -10.94 -5.56
CA THR A 2 -8.58 -9.94 -5.45
C THR A 2 -8.24 -8.94 -4.35
N PHE A 3 -8.39 -7.66 -4.61
CA PHE A 3 -8.06 -6.61 -3.63
C PHE A 3 -9.18 -5.60 -3.43
N VAL A 4 -9.10 -4.86 -2.33
CA VAL A 4 -9.92 -3.69 -2.03
C VAL A 4 -9.03 -2.45 -1.87
N GLU A 5 -9.51 -1.30 -2.35
CA GLU A 5 -8.83 0.01 -2.28
C GLU A 5 -9.73 1.02 -1.54
N PRO A 6 -9.59 1.14 -0.21
CA PRO A 6 -10.48 2.01 0.60
C PRO A 6 -10.12 3.49 0.60
N CYS A 7 -9.03 3.89 -0.06
CA CYS A 7 -8.60 5.28 -0.24
C CYS A 7 -8.27 5.55 -1.71
N ALA A 8 -9.20 5.19 -2.61
CA ALA A 8 -8.95 5.04 -4.04
C ALA A 8 -8.61 6.35 -4.77
N GLY A 9 -8.94 7.49 -4.19
CA GLY A 9 -8.70 8.77 -4.83
C GLY A 9 -9.33 8.85 -6.21
N ALA A 10 -8.52 9.13 -7.23
CA ALA A 10 -8.94 9.15 -8.64
C ALA A 10 -8.94 7.75 -9.30
N GLY A 11 -8.63 6.68 -8.56
CA GLY A 11 -8.60 5.31 -9.07
C GLY A 11 -7.33 4.92 -9.83
N ASN A 12 -6.28 5.73 -9.80
CA ASN A 12 -5.04 5.45 -10.53
C ASN A 12 -4.36 4.15 -10.10
N LEU A 13 -4.34 3.86 -8.79
CA LEU A 13 -3.77 2.62 -8.27
C LEU A 13 -4.61 1.41 -8.70
N VAL A 14 -5.95 1.53 -8.64
CA VAL A 14 -6.86 0.48 -9.12
C VAL A 14 -6.60 0.17 -10.59
N ALA A 15 -6.58 1.19 -11.45
CA ALA A 15 -6.33 1.00 -12.87
C ALA A 15 -4.97 0.33 -13.14
N HIS A 16 -3.94 0.75 -12.40
CA HIS A 16 -2.60 0.20 -12.52
C HIS A 16 -2.55 -1.28 -12.10
N LEU A 17 -3.09 -1.64 -10.95
CA LEU A 17 -3.13 -3.02 -10.48
C LEU A 17 -3.95 -3.92 -11.40
N CYS A 18 -5.11 -3.44 -11.89
CA CYS A 18 -5.91 -4.18 -12.85
C CYS A 18 -5.17 -4.45 -14.18
N SER A 19 -4.29 -3.54 -14.61
CA SER A 19 -3.47 -3.75 -15.81
C SER A 19 -2.46 -4.90 -15.67
N PHE A 20 -2.14 -5.31 -14.43
CA PHE A 20 -1.33 -6.49 -14.11
C PHE A 20 -2.17 -7.76 -13.85
N GLY A 21 -3.47 -7.71 -14.08
CA GLY A 21 -4.36 -8.87 -13.91
C GLY A 21 -4.88 -9.08 -12.48
N PHE A 22 -4.68 -8.12 -11.56
CA PHE A 22 -5.35 -8.15 -10.27
C PHE A 22 -6.82 -7.76 -10.40
N LEU A 23 -7.68 -8.27 -9.54
CA LEU A 23 -9.11 -8.00 -9.56
C LEU A 23 -9.49 -7.04 -8.42
N CYS A 24 -10.07 -5.90 -8.75
CA CYS A 24 -10.61 -4.98 -7.76
C CYS A 24 -12.04 -5.38 -7.38
N ALA A 25 -12.23 -5.83 -6.14
CA ALA A 25 -13.56 -6.15 -5.62
C ALA A 25 -14.31 -4.91 -5.13
N PHE A 26 -13.58 -3.91 -4.63
CA PHE A 26 -14.15 -2.71 -4.04
C PHE A 26 -13.12 -1.57 -4.11
N ALA A 27 -13.57 -0.38 -4.51
CA ALA A 27 -12.78 0.84 -4.49
C ALA A 27 -13.68 2.03 -4.11
N ARG A 28 -13.33 2.74 -3.04
CA ARG A 28 -14.03 3.94 -2.54
C ARG A 28 -13.05 4.91 -1.92
N ASP A 29 -13.53 6.11 -1.65
CA ASP A 29 -12.73 7.19 -1.06
C ASP A 29 -13.59 8.04 -0.11
N LEU A 30 -12.95 8.73 0.83
CA LEU A 30 -13.64 9.66 1.74
C LEU A 30 -14.41 10.73 0.98
N ARG A 31 -13.93 11.13 -0.20
CA ARG A 31 -14.61 12.09 -1.09
C ARG A 31 -15.97 11.59 -1.60
N ASP A 32 -16.15 10.27 -1.63
CA ASP A 32 -17.41 9.62 -1.98
C ASP A 32 -18.31 9.35 -0.76
N GLY A 33 -17.95 9.91 0.40
CA GLY A 33 -18.63 9.66 1.67
C GLY A 33 -18.31 8.33 2.33
N PHE A 34 -17.29 7.63 1.86
CA PHE A 34 -16.84 6.36 2.45
C PHE A 34 -15.67 6.59 3.40
N ASP A 35 -15.90 6.39 4.71
CA ASP A 35 -14.86 6.47 5.71
C ASP A 35 -14.30 5.06 6.00
N ALA A 36 -13.08 4.82 5.56
CA ALA A 36 -12.38 3.56 5.70
C ALA A 36 -12.10 3.17 7.18
N LEU A 37 -12.06 4.14 8.09
CA LEU A 37 -11.84 3.88 9.53
C LEU A 37 -13.09 3.46 10.28
N THR A 38 -14.28 3.76 9.75
CA THR A 38 -15.56 3.50 10.44
C THR A 38 -16.50 2.57 9.67
N CYS A 39 -16.19 2.23 8.41
CA CYS A 39 -17.00 1.34 7.59
C CYS A 39 -17.17 -0.06 8.22
N ASP A 40 -18.22 -0.78 7.82
CA ASP A 40 -18.40 -2.17 8.22
C ASP A 40 -17.23 -3.04 7.69
N PRO A 41 -16.53 -3.81 8.53
CA PRO A 41 -15.48 -4.73 8.11
C PRO A 41 -15.94 -5.74 7.04
N ASN A 42 -17.20 -6.11 7.03
CA ASN A 42 -17.79 -7.00 6.03
C ASN A 42 -17.73 -6.42 4.59
N THR A 43 -17.55 -5.11 4.44
CA THR A 43 -17.32 -4.46 3.14
C THR A 43 -16.10 -5.03 2.41
N PHE A 44 -15.14 -5.62 3.13
CA PHE A 44 -13.92 -6.19 2.57
C PHE A 44 -13.99 -7.71 2.37
N GLN A 45 -15.16 -8.33 2.62
CA GLN A 45 -15.32 -9.78 2.43
C GLN A 45 -15.09 -10.20 0.98
N GLY A 46 -14.46 -11.37 0.81
CA GLY A 46 -14.19 -11.95 -0.51
C GLY A 46 -12.94 -11.39 -1.21
N ALA A 47 -12.24 -10.46 -0.59
CA ALA A 47 -10.93 -10.02 -1.07
C ALA A 47 -9.79 -10.76 -0.37
N ASP A 48 -8.65 -10.86 -1.05
CA ASP A 48 -7.43 -11.49 -0.52
C ASP A 48 -6.57 -10.48 0.26
N ALA A 49 -6.68 -9.20 -0.06
CA ALA A 49 -5.87 -8.14 0.55
C ALA A 49 -6.52 -6.74 0.46
N VAL A 50 -6.13 -5.88 1.38
CA VAL A 50 -6.25 -4.42 1.23
C VAL A 50 -4.98 -3.91 0.54
N VAL A 51 -5.12 -3.08 -0.49
CA VAL A 51 -3.99 -2.44 -1.18
C VAL A 51 -4.34 -0.97 -1.39
N THR A 52 -3.63 -0.08 -0.73
CA THR A 52 -3.96 1.35 -0.78
C THR A 52 -2.76 2.27 -0.57
N ASN A 53 -2.88 3.50 -1.07
CA ASN A 53 -2.03 4.63 -0.72
C ASN A 53 -2.83 5.54 0.23
N PRO A 54 -2.73 5.32 1.56
CA PRO A 54 -3.51 6.07 2.54
C PRO A 54 -2.97 7.49 2.75
N PRO A 55 -3.71 8.37 3.45
CA PRO A 55 -3.12 9.58 4.01
C PRO A 55 -1.94 9.25 4.94
N TRP A 56 -0.82 9.99 4.81
CA TRP A 56 0.42 9.68 5.54
C TRP A 56 0.50 10.30 6.95
N THR A 57 -0.47 11.13 7.33
CA THR A 57 -0.53 11.69 8.68
C THR A 57 -0.74 10.59 9.71
N ARG A 58 0.07 10.57 10.77
CA ARG A 58 0.09 9.48 11.77
C ARG A 58 -1.26 9.24 12.44
N VAL A 59 -2.02 10.31 12.66
CA VAL A 59 -3.36 10.21 13.26
C VAL A 59 -4.38 9.44 12.40
N VAL A 60 -4.11 9.28 11.11
CA VAL A 60 -4.93 8.52 10.16
C VAL A 60 -4.23 7.20 9.80
N LEU A 61 -2.93 7.26 9.50
CA LEU A 61 -2.16 6.11 9.05
C LEU A 61 -2.13 4.97 10.08
N HIS A 62 -1.84 5.28 11.34
CA HIS A 62 -1.72 4.26 12.38
C HIS A 62 -3.04 3.52 12.65
N PRO A 63 -4.19 4.20 12.83
CA PRO A 63 -5.49 3.53 12.90
C PRO A 63 -5.81 2.68 11.65
N MET A 64 -5.40 3.10 10.45
CA MET A 64 -5.58 2.31 9.24
C MET A 64 -4.72 1.05 9.23
N ILE A 65 -3.46 1.14 9.68
CA ILE A 65 -2.59 -0.04 9.84
C ILE A 65 -3.25 -1.06 10.75
N GLU A 66 -3.69 -0.64 11.94
CA GLU A 66 -4.33 -1.51 12.92
C GLU A 66 -5.59 -2.15 12.35
N ARG A 67 -6.53 -1.31 11.89
CA ARG A 67 -7.84 -1.75 11.43
C ARG A 67 -7.75 -2.71 10.24
N PHE A 68 -7.02 -2.34 9.21
CA PHE A 68 -6.98 -3.16 8.00
C PHE A 68 -6.24 -4.48 8.23
N SER A 69 -5.12 -4.46 8.98
CA SER A 69 -4.37 -5.68 9.28
C SER A 69 -5.12 -6.67 10.17
N ASP A 70 -6.11 -6.20 10.93
CA ASP A 70 -7.03 -7.07 11.68
C ASP A 70 -8.04 -7.79 10.77
N ILE A 71 -8.35 -7.20 9.60
CA ILE A 71 -9.35 -7.73 8.66
C ILE A 71 -8.69 -8.63 7.61
N LEU A 72 -7.66 -8.12 6.93
CA LEU A 72 -6.97 -8.77 5.79
C LEU A 72 -5.47 -8.44 5.80
N PRO A 73 -4.64 -9.25 5.13
CA PRO A 73 -3.30 -8.82 4.76
C PRO A 73 -3.35 -7.48 4.02
N THR A 74 -2.56 -6.51 4.47
CA THR A 74 -2.72 -5.11 4.06
C THR A 74 -1.43 -4.54 3.51
N TRP A 75 -1.46 -4.07 2.26
CA TRP A 75 -0.37 -3.37 1.61
C TRP A 75 -0.63 -1.87 1.60
N LEU A 76 0.21 -1.11 2.28
CA LEU A 76 0.12 0.35 2.37
C LEU A 76 1.36 0.99 1.75
N LEU A 77 1.13 1.93 0.83
CA LEU A 77 2.18 2.73 0.21
C LEU A 77 2.33 4.04 0.95
N PHE A 78 3.45 4.23 1.64
CA PHE A 78 3.72 5.48 2.35
C PHE A 78 5.22 5.71 2.59
N ASP A 79 5.54 6.76 3.34
CA ASP A 79 6.88 7.22 3.66
C ASP A 79 7.81 6.10 4.13
N ALA A 80 8.92 5.88 3.41
CA ALA A 80 9.90 4.84 3.73
C ALA A 80 10.64 5.11 5.06
N ASP A 81 10.83 6.37 5.43
CA ASP A 81 11.51 6.73 6.67
C ASP A 81 10.68 6.44 7.93
N TRP A 82 9.38 6.21 7.76
CA TRP A 82 8.49 5.84 8.87
C TRP A 82 9.03 4.64 9.67
N ALA A 83 9.55 3.62 9.00
CA ALA A 83 10.06 2.40 9.64
C ALA A 83 11.22 2.64 10.62
N HIS A 84 11.91 3.78 10.49
CA HIS A 84 13.02 4.18 11.37
C HIS A 84 12.57 5.01 12.59
N THR A 85 11.28 5.29 12.71
CA THR A 85 10.75 6.10 13.81
C THR A 85 10.40 5.25 15.03
N LYS A 86 10.46 5.86 16.23
CA LYS A 86 9.99 5.21 17.46
C LYS A 86 8.50 4.83 17.38
N GLN A 87 7.71 5.61 16.65
CA GLN A 87 6.27 5.40 16.50
C GLN A 87 5.95 4.15 15.66
N ALA A 88 6.88 3.70 14.80
CA ALA A 88 6.72 2.49 14.02
C ALA A 88 6.87 1.21 14.85
N ALA A 89 7.61 1.25 15.94
CA ALA A 89 8.00 0.06 16.71
C ALA A 89 6.84 -0.89 17.06
N PRO A 90 5.66 -0.42 17.52
CA PRO A 90 4.53 -1.30 17.83
C PRO A 90 3.95 -2.05 16.62
N TYR A 91 4.19 -1.54 15.41
CA TYR A 91 3.63 -2.06 14.16
C TYR A 91 4.60 -2.98 13.42
N LEU A 92 5.91 -2.83 13.68
CA LEU A 92 6.94 -3.54 12.93
C LEU A 92 6.92 -5.05 13.19
N ASP A 93 6.49 -5.51 14.36
CA ASP A 93 6.45 -6.94 14.66
C ASP A 93 5.54 -7.71 13.69
N TYR A 94 4.38 -7.14 13.35
CA TYR A 94 3.45 -7.73 12.38
C TYR A 94 3.52 -7.11 10.97
N CYS A 95 4.51 -6.26 10.71
CA CYS A 95 4.90 -5.87 9.37
C CYS A 95 5.72 -7.00 8.75
N SER A 96 5.20 -7.66 7.74
CA SER A 96 5.86 -8.83 7.15
C SER A 96 6.84 -8.48 6.03
N HIS A 97 6.61 -7.39 5.31
CA HIS A 97 7.47 -6.94 4.21
C HIS A 97 7.54 -5.43 4.13
N ILE A 98 8.72 -4.94 3.75
CA ILE A 98 8.93 -3.56 3.30
C ILE A 98 9.58 -3.63 1.92
N VAL A 99 8.89 -3.11 0.89
CA VAL A 99 9.36 -3.13 -0.49
C VAL A 99 9.69 -1.71 -0.94
N ALA A 100 10.96 -1.45 -1.22
CA ALA A 100 11.43 -0.14 -1.62
C ALA A 100 10.89 0.26 -2.99
N VAL A 101 10.23 1.42 -3.08
CA VAL A 101 9.73 2.02 -4.33
C VAL A 101 10.59 3.22 -4.75
N GLY A 102 10.95 4.08 -3.80
CA GLY A 102 11.69 5.32 -4.03
C GLY A 102 10.76 6.50 -4.27
N ARG A 103 11.26 7.53 -4.95
CA ARG A 103 10.51 8.76 -5.19
C ARG A 103 9.54 8.59 -6.34
N LEU A 104 8.24 8.78 -6.08
CA LEU A 104 7.19 8.73 -7.09
C LEU A 104 6.87 10.12 -7.65
N LYS A 105 6.41 10.14 -8.89
CA LYS A 105 5.79 11.32 -9.50
C LYS A 105 4.29 11.24 -9.28
N TRP A 106 3.80 11.98 -8.28
CA TRP A 106 2.37 11.97 -7.94
C TRP A 106 1.48 12.71 -8.93
N ILE A 107 2.07 13.68 -9.67
CA ILE A 107 1.34 14.50 -10.65
C ILE A 107 1.84 14.15 -12.03
N PRO A 108 1.01 13.57 -12.91
CA PRO A 108 1.39 13.29 -14.30
C PRO A 108 1.84 14.56 -15.03
N GLY A 109 2.89 14.45 -15.87
CA GLY A 109 3.38 15.55 -16.70
C GLY A 109 4.27 16.57 -15.99
N THR A 110 4.51 16.46 -14.68
CA THR A 110 5.44 17.35 -13.97
C THR A 110 6.85 16.78 -13.94
N LYS A 111 7.88 17.68 -13.97
CA LYS A 111 9.29 17.29 -13.76
C LYS A 111 9.60 17.07 -12.26
N HIS A 112 8.68 17.44 -11.36
CA HIS A 112 8.90 17.36 -9.92
C HIS A 112 8.60 15.95 -9.42
N GLN A 113 9.62 15.30 -8.83
CA GLN A 113 9.45 14.10 -8.03
C GLN A 113 9.06 14.51 -6.60
N ALA A 114 8.37 13.62 -5.88
CA ALA A 114 8.19 13.78 -4.44
C ALA A 114 9.54 13.94 -3.75
N LYS A 115 9.58 14.73 -2.67
CA LYS A 115 10.81 14.89 -1.85
C LYS A 115 11.14 13.58 -1.15
N ASP A 116 10.13 12.86 -0.70
CA ASP A 116 10.26 11.70 0.15
C ASP A 116 10.23 10.40 -0.67
N SER A 117 11.06 9.45 -0.27
CA SER A 117 11.00 8.09 -0.78
C SER A 117 9.82 7.36 -0.14
N CYS A 118 9.15 6.52 -0.91
CA CYS A 118 8.10 5.67 -0.39
C CYS A 118 8.45 4.19 -0.53
N ALA A 119 7.77 3.38 0.26
CA ALA A 119 7.85 1.93 0.23
C ALA A 119 6.46 1.33 0.42
N TRP A 120 6.26 0.15 -0.13
CA TRP A 120 5.14 -0.68 0.26
C TRP A 120 5.45 -1.36 1.58
N HIS A 121 4.52 -1.27 2.53
CA HIS A 121 4.59 -1.97 3.80
C HIS A 121 3.44 -2.96 3.87
N ARG A 122 3.75 -4.25 4.11
CA ARG A 122 2.73 -5.28 4.27
C ARG A 122 2.53 -5.64 5.72
N PHE A 123 1.35 -5.40 6.23
CA PHE A 123 0.93 -5.76 7.59
C PHE A 123 -0.01 -6.97 7.57
N ASP A 124 0.18 -7.87 8.53
CA ASP A 124 -0.68 -9.04 8.72
C ASP A 124 -0.62 -9.45 10.20
N ARG A 125 -1.73 -9.39 10.91
CA ARG A 125 -1.77 -9.74 12.36
C ARG A 125 -1.36 -11.16 12.67
N ARG A 126 -1.34 -12.04 11.67
CA ARG A 126 -0.86 -13.41 11.83
C ARG A 126 0.66 -13.55 11.71
N HIS A 127 1.34 -12.49 11.28
CA HIS A 127 2.80 -12.44 11.17
C HIS A 127 3.43 -11.95 12.48
N SER A 128 4.64 -12.44 12.78
CA SER A 128 5.50 -11.95 13.86
C SER A 128 6.97 -12.04 13.44
N GLY A 129 7.81 -11.27 14.09
CA GLY A 129 9.25 -11.29 13.86
C GLY A 129 9.79 -10.20 12.94
N GLY A 130 8.95 -9.24 12.58
CA GLY A 130 9.34 -8.06 11.81
C GLY A 130 9.45 -8.28 10.30
N PRO A 131 9.80 -7.23 9.54
CA PRO A 131 9.71 -7.22 8.10
C PRO A 131 10.93 -7.84 7.40
N HIS A 132 10.65 -8.55 6.30
CA HIS A 132 11.62 -8.82 5.26
C HIS A 132 11.74 -7.60 4.34
N PHE A 133 12.95 -7.04 4.19
CA PHE A 133 13.20 -5.90 3.31
C PHE A 133 13.53 -6.37 1.89
N ILE A 134 12.83 -5.79 0.91
CA ILE A 134 13.07 -6.01 -0.52
C ILE A 134 13.50 -4.68 -1.13
N GLY A 135 14.76 -4.62 -1.58
CA GLY A 135 15.32 -3.46 -2.25
C GLY A 135 14.74 -3.25 -3.66
N ARG A 136 15.03 -2.09 -4.25
CA ARG A 136 14.66 -1.83 -5.64
C ARG A 136 15.43 -2.79 -6.57
N PRO A 137 14.77 -3.31 -7.62
CA PRO A 137 15.48 -4.12 -8.61
C PRO A 137 16.57 -3.28 -9.31
N SER A 138 17.72 -3.91 -9.61
CA SER A 138 18.72 -3.28 -10.46
C SER A 138 18.14 -3.03 -11.87
N ASN A 139 18.64 -2.00 -12.57
CA ASN A 139 18.17 -1.66 -13.92
C ASN A 139 18.26 -2.83 -14.93
N HIS A 140 19.14 -3.81 -14.69
CA HIS A 140 19.23 -5.02 -15.53
C HIS A 140 18.00 -5.94 -15.35
N ILE A 141 17.50 -6.09 -14.14
CA ILE A 141 16.32 -6.92 -13.86
C ILE A 141 15.04 -6.24 -14.38
N ALA A 142 14.93 -4.90 -14.22
CA ALA A 142 13.78 -4.16 -14.71
C ALA A 142 13.62 -4.26 -16.24
N LYS A 143 14.73 -4.27 -17.00
CA LYS A 143 14.68 -4.47 -18.46
C LYS A 143 14.19 -5.87 -18.85
N SER A 144 14.61 -6.92 -18.15
CA SER A 144 14.20 -8.30 -18.47
C SER A 144 12.70 -8.53 -18.27
N TYR A 145 12.07 -7.86 -17.31
CA TYR A 145 10.59 -7.94 -17.13
C TYR A 145 9.81 -7.20 -18.22
N VAL A 146 10.36 -6.08 -18.74
CA VAL A 146 9.73 -5.35 -19.84
C VAL A 146 9.86 -6.11 -21.15
N GLU A 147 11.01 -6.76 -21.42
CA GLU A 147 11.25 -7.56 -22.61
C GLU A 147 10.46 -8.89 -22.61
N ALA A 148 10.21 -9.49 -21.44
CA ALA A 148 9.40 -10.69 -21.31
C ALA A 148 7.88 -10.44 -21.44
N ALA A 149 7.43 -9.18 -21.37
CA ALA A 149 6.03 -8.78 -21.47
C ALA A 149 5.63 -8.29 -22.87
N GLN A 150 6.56 -8.27 -23.83
CA GLN A 150 6.32 -7.97 -25.25
C GLN A 150 6.22 -9.26 -26.08
#